data_a4ab177bfd18287a6b95c37bf8ab52c1
#
_entry.id   a4ab177bfd18287a6b95c37bf8ab52c1
#
_cell.length_a   1.000
_cell.length_b   1.000
_cell.length_c   1.000
_cell.angle_alpha   90.00
_cell.angle_beta   90.00
_cell.angle_gamma   90.00
#
_symmetry.space_group_name_H-M   'P 1'
#
loop_
_entity.id
_entity.type
_entity.pdbx_description
1 polymer ?
#
loop_
_entity_poly.entity_id
_entity_poly.type
_entity_poly.pdbx_seq_one_letter_code
_entity_poly.pdbx_strand_id
1 'polypeptide(L)'
;MKLETHNIAVGAGLISLDVLIWDWQRVPISYYVGGTCGNVMMILSYMGWDAYPIARLDGTKDGMRVLDDMKKHHVHIDFVSTQDGKTPVIVQRNFINKDGLPTHKFESRNNIGRFYLDFKSLTLKQANGVIERIDFVPKVFFFDRVSPAILKLATTFKEKGSVVFFEPSSRGGN
;
A
#
# COMPACT_ATOMS: atom_id res chain seq x y z
N MET A 1 4.82 -29.24 -21.09
CA MET A 1 5.27 -28.12 -20.24
C MET A 1 4.04 -27.26 -19.98
N LYS A 2 3.42 -27.36 -18.81
CA LYS A 2 2.35 -26.42 -18.43
C LYS A 2 3.01 -25.07 -18.24
N LEU A 3 2.59 -24.08 -19.03
CA LEU A 3 2.90 -22.69 -18.76
C LEU A 3 2.32 -22.40 -17.36
N GLU A 4 3.17 -22.14 -16.39
CA GLU A 4 2.73 -21.63 -15.10
C GLU A 4 2.07 -20.28 -15.37
N THR A 5 0.74 -20.24 -15.28
CA THR A 5 0.00 -18.98 -15.38
C THR A 5 0.23 -18.24 -14.06
N HIS A 6 1.21 -17.36 -14.06
CA HIS A 6 1.44 -16.48 -12.90
C HIS A 6 0.16 -15.71 -12.58
N ASN A 7 -0.21 -15.71 -11.32
CA ASN A 7 -1.35 -14.93 -10.85
C ASN A 7 -0.87 -13.48 -10.65
N ILE A 8 -1.36 -12.57 -11.48
CA ILE A 8 -0.97 -11.15 -11.42
C ILE A 8 -2.05 -10.35 -10.70
N ALA A 9 -1.64 -9.54 -9.74
CA ALA A 9 -2.48 -8.56 -9.07
C ALA A 9 -1.90 -7.14 -9.23
N VAL A 10 -2.78 -6.20 -9.49
CA VAL A 10 -2.44 -4.77 -9.47
C VAL A 10 -3.23 -4.09 -8.37
N GLY A 11 -2.58 -3.22 -7.59
CA GLY A 11 -3.24 -2.50 -6.50
C GLY A 11 -3.00 -1.00 -6.56
N ALA A 12 -4.04 -0.19 -6.26
CA ALA A 12 -3.92 1.26 -6.18
C ALA A 12 -4.60 1.80 -4.93
N GLY A 13 -3.84 2.49 -4.06
CA GLY A 13 -4.43 3.00 -2.82
C GLY A 13 -3.40 3.42 -1.79
N LEU A 14 -3.75 3.27 -0.52
CA LEU A 14 -2.88 3.64 0.58
C LEU A 14 -1.71 2.67 0.72
N ILE A 15 -0.52 3.23 0.58
CA ILE A 15 0.75 2.60 0.94
C ILE A 15 1.44 3.52 1.93
N SER A 16 1.90 2.98 3.03
CA SER A 16 2.54 3.72 4.12
C SER A 16 3.82 3.03 4.60
N LEU A 17 4.61 3.76 5.36
CA LEU A 17 5.60 3.18 6.24
C LEU A 17 4.97 2.99 7.61
N ASP A 18 4.84 1.74 8.04
CA ASP A 18 4.40 1.42 9.38
C ASP A 18 5.61 1.28 10.31
N VAL A 19 5.58 2.05 11.39
CA VAL A 19 6.63 2.09 12.42
C VAL A 19 6.08 1.43 13.67
N LEU A 20 6.62 0.25 14.02
CA LEU A 20 6.18 -0.53 15.18
C LEU A 20 7.07 -0.25 16.38
N ILE A 21 6.47 0.17 17.48
CA ILE A 21 7.12 0.46 18.76
C ILE A 21 6.50 -0.46 19.83
N TRP A 22 7.35 -1.09 20.64
CA TRP A 22 6.94 -1.99 21.72
C TRP A 22 7.38 -1.42 23.06
N ASP A 23 6.46 -0.84 23.83
CA ASP A 23 6.79 -0.12 25.07
C ASP A 23 7.26 -1.04 26.21
N TRP A 24 6.88 -2.34 26.16
CA TRP A 24 7.26 -3.31 27.21
C TRP A 24 8.46 -4.20 26.82
N GLN A 25 8.95 -4.08 25.61
CA GLN A 25 10.07 -4.89 25.12
C GLN A 25 11.22 -3.98 24.70
N ARG A 26 12.46 -4.38 25.08
CA ARG A 26 13.68 -3.70 24.60
C ARG A 26 14.07 -4.20 23.21
N VAL A 27 13.11 -4.16 22.27
CA VAL A 27 13.36 -4.51 20.88
C VAL A 27 13.53 -3.24 20.04
N PRO A 28 14.34 -3.29 18.98
CA PRO A 28 14.47 -2.17 18.06
C PRO A 28 13.13 -1.78 17.45
N ILE A 29 12.99 -0.50 17.13
CA ILE A 29 11.87 -0.01 16.32
C ILE A 29 11.92 -0.73 14.96
N SER A 30 10.79 -1.30 14.56
CA SER A 30 10.66 -2.01 13.30
C SER A 30 9.91 -1.16 12.27
N TYR A 31 10.25 -1.37 11.00
CA TYR A 31 9.74 -0.61 9.87
C TYR A 31 9.24 -1.58 8.81
N TYR A 32 7.99 -1.44 8.38
CA TYR A 32 7.36 -2.33 7.40
C TYR A 32 6.56 -1.53 6.39
N VAL A 33 6.31 -2.13 5.25
CA VAL A 33 5.27 -1.67 4.35
C VAL A 33 3.93 -1.82 5.05
N GLY A 34 3.13 -0.77 5.02
CA GLY A 34 1.78 -0.74 5.57
C GLY A 34 0.79 -0.04 4.66
N GLY A 35 -0.35 0.33 5.24
CA GLY A 35 -1.50 0.80 4.50
C GLY A 35 -2.28 -0.34 3.86
N THR A 36 -3.58 -0.13 3.63
CA THR A 36 -4.47 -1.22 3.17
C THR A 36 -4.00 -1.80 1.85
N CYS A 37 -3.72 -0.97 0.84
CA CYS A 37 -3.20 -1.44 -0.44
C CYS A 37 -1.82 -2.09 -0.31
N GLY A 38 -0.92 -1.48 0.48
CA GLY A 38 0.41 -2.04 0.75
C GLY A 38 0.32 -3.44 1.34
N ASN A 39 -0.47 -3.62 2.39
CA ASN A 39 -0.67 -4.91 3.04
C ASN A 39 -1.22 -5.97 2.06
N VAL A 40 -2.21 -5.63 1.25
CA VAL A 40 -2.78 -6.57 0.25
C VAL A 40 -1.72 -6.99 -0.76
N MET A 41 -0.92 -6.07 -1.29
CA MET A 41 0.14 -6.41 -2.25
C MET A 41 1.24 -7.27 -1.63
N MET A 42 1.64 -6.97 -0.40
CA MET A 42 2.62 -7.78 0.34
C MET A 42 2.10 -9.21 0.60
N ILE A 43 0.84 -9.35 1.04
CA ILE A 43 0.22 -10.66 1.28
C ILE A 43 0.12 -11.47 -0.02
N LEU A 44 -0.34 -10.86 -1.11
CA LEU A 44 -0.46 -11.55 -2.40
C LEU A 44 0.92 -12.01 -2.91
N SER A 45 1.95 -11.18 -2.79
CA SER A 45 3.31 -11.58 -3.13
C SER A 45 3.80 -12.74 -2.27
N TYR A 46 3.56 -12.71 -0.96
CA TYR A 46 3.87 -13.84 -0.06
C TYR A 46 3.15 -15.14 -0.46
N MET A 47 1.94 -15.02 -1.04
CA MET A 47 1.17 -16.15 -1.57
C MET A 47 1.61 -16.59 -2.98
N GLY A 48 2.69 -16.05 -3.52
CA GLY A 48 3.24 -16.41 -4.84
C GLY A 48 2.56 -15.73 -6.03
N TRP A 49 1.90 -14.59 -5.80
CA TRP A 49 1.38 -13.75 -6.88
C TRP A 49 2.41 -12.71 -7.31
N ASP A 50 2.40 -12.35 -8.58
CA ASP A 50 3.10 -11.16 -9.06
C ASP A 50 2.28 -9.93 -8.69
N ALA A 51 2.68 -9.21 -7.65
CA ALA A 51 1.95 -8.07 -7.10
C ALA A 51 2.58 -6.73 -7.55
N TYR A 52 1.78 -5.88 -8.18
CA TYR A 52 2.18 -4.59 -8.73
C TYR A 52 1.40 -3.44 -8.08
N PRO A 53 1.91 -2.80 -7.03
CA PRO A 53 1.31 -1.59 -6.48
C PRO A 53 1.51 -0.39 -7.41
N ILE A 54 0.48 0.46 -7.48
CA ILE A 54 0.55 1.77 -8.13
C ILE A 54 0.43 2.83 -7.03
N ALA A 55 1.49 3.59 -6.80
CA ALA A 55 1.53 4.57 -5.71
C ALA A 55 2.39 5.79 -6.03
N ARG A 56 2.20 6.84 -5.23
CA ARG A 56 3.01 8.05 -5.22
C ARG A 56 3.64 8.20 -3.83
N LEU A 57 4.86 7.74 -3.71
CA LEU A 57 5.71 7.95 -2.54
C LEU A 57 6.66 9.12 -2.80
N ASP A 58 7.56 9.39 -1.87
CA ASP A 58 8.64 10.36 -2.05
C ASP A 58 10.01 9.67 -2.05
N GLY A 59 11.04 10.41 -2.43
CA GLY A 59 12.44 9.95 -2.40
C GLY A 59 13.13 10.09 -1.04
N THR A 60 12.37 10.32 0.03
CA THR A 60 12.93 10.42 1.38
C THR A 60 13.35 9.06 1.92
N LYS A 61 14.05 9.06 3.05
CA LYS A 61 14.44 7.82 3.74
C LYS A 61 13.24 6.91 4.04
N ASP A 62 12.06 7.49 4.29
CA ASP A 62 10.85 6.71 4.60
C ASP A 62 10.28 6.05 3.35
N GLY A 63 10.20 6.78 2.23
CA GLY A 63 9.80 6.22 0.95
C GLY A 63 10.74 5.13 0.45
N MET A 64 12.05 5.34 0.62
CA MET A 64 13.04 4.32 0.26
C MET A 64 12.91 3.06 1.11
N ARG A 65 12.62 3.16 2.41
CA ARG A 65 12.36 2.00 3.26
C ARG A 65 11.15 1.18 2.78
N VAL A 66 10.08 1.84 2.37
CA VAL A 66 8.91 1.17 1.79
C VAL A 66 9.30 0.40 0.53
N LEU A 67 10.04 1.03 -0.38
CA LEU A 67 10.50 0.37 -1.61
C LEU A 67 11.42 -0.81 -1.34
N ASP A 68 12.36 -0.67 -0.41
CA ASP A 68 13.30 -1.73 -0.08
C ASP A 68 12.61 -2.93 0.57
N ASP A 69 11.61 -2.68 1.44
CA ASP A 69 10.81 -3.74 2.05
C ASP A 69 9.93 -4.45 1.01
N MET A 70 9.31 -3.72 0.09
CA MET A 70 8.58 -4.29 -1.05
C MET A 70 9.47 -5.21 -1.89
N LYS A 71 10.65 -4.73 -2.31
CA LYS A 71 11.60 -5.50 -3.11
C LYS A 71 12.07 -6.75 -2.38
N LYS A 72 12.38 -6.65 -1.08
CA LYS A 72 12.79 -7.77 -0.24
C LYS A 72 11.75 -8.89 -0.23
N HIS A 73 10.49 -8.53 -0.36
CA HIS A 73 9.36 -9.45 -0.40
C HIS A 73 8.81 -9.69 -1.81
N HIS A 74 9.62 -9.47 -2.85
CA HIS A 74 9.32 -9.76 -4.26
C HIS A 74 8.10 -9.02 -4.83
N VAL A 75 7.69 -7.90 -4.22
CA VAL A 75 6.67 -7.02 -4.78
C VAL A 75 7.31 -6.17 -5.89
N HIS A 76 6.67 -6.12 -7.04
CA HIS A 76 7.12 -5.34 -8.19
C HIS A 76 6.86 -3.85 -7.98
N ILE A 77 7.86 -3.01 -8.14
CA ILE A 77 7.75 -1.57 -7.86
C ILE A 77 7.68 -0.69 -9.12
N ASP A 78 7.48 -1.30 -10.29
CA ASP A 78 7.55 -0.66 -11.61
C ASP A 78 6.59 0.52 -11.77
N PHE A 79 5.48 0.51 -11.01
CA PHE A 79 4.45 1.56 -11.05
C PHE A 79 4.42 2.42 -9.79
N VAL A 80 5.46 2.35 -8.95
CA VAL A 80 5.61 3.24 -7.78
C VAL A 80 6.47 4.44 -8.15
N SER A 81 5.89 5.64 -8.11
CA SER A 81 6.63 6.89 -8.33
C SER A 81 7.19 7.42 -7.00
N THR A 82 8.42 7.97 -7.04
CA THR A 82 9.07 8.60 -5.88
C THR A 82 9.33 10.11 -6.10
N GLN A 83 8.83 10.68 -7.18
CA GLN A 83 9.16 12.07 -7.55
C GLN A 83 8.14 13.09 -7.03
N ASP A 84 6.84 12.77 -7.11
CA ASP A 84 5.76 13.73 -6.90
C ASP A 84 4.82 13.36 -5.75
N GLY A 85 5.22 12.40 -4.92
CA GLY A 85 4.39 11.87 -3.85
C GLY A 85 4.78 12.37 -2.48
N LYS A 86 4.20 11.72 -1.50
CA LYS A 86 4.62 11.72 -0.11
C LYS A 86 4.41 10.33 0.47
N THR A 87 5.24 9.95 1.41
CA THR A 87 5.15 8.68 2.10
C THR A 87 4.41 8.88 3.41
N PRO A 88 3.15 8.40 3.53
CA PRO A 88 2.47 8.38 4.81
C PRO A 88 3.24 7.54 5.82
N VAL A 89 3.35 8.01 7.06
CA VAL A 89 3.99 7.28 8.14
C VAL A 89 2.98 7.06 9.25
N ILE A 90 2.73 5.79 9.58
CA ILE A 90 1.83 5.36 10.63
C ILE A 90 2.67 4.77 11.75
N VAL A 91 2.53 5.29 12.96
CA VAL A 91 3.21 4.73 14.14
C VAL A 91 2.20 3.86 14.88
N GLN A 92 2.49 2.56 14.96
CA GLN A 92 1.78 1.63 15.82
C GLN A 92 2.57 1.46 17.11
N ARG A 93 2.04 1.99 18.20
CA ARG A 93 2.61 1.79 19.53
C ARG A 93 1.86 0.66 20.23
N ASN A 94 2.59 -0.40 20.55
CA ASN A 94 2.07 -1.54 21.31
C ASN A 94 2.44 -1.36 22.78
N PHE A 95 1.48 -1.58 23.67
CA PHE A 95 1.67 -1.39 25.12
C PHE A 95 0.77 -2.35 25.91
N ILE A 96 1.06 -2.50 27.21
CA ILE A 96 0.20 -3.23 28.13
C ILE A 96 -0.81 -2.24 28.70
N ASN A 97 -2.09 -2.55 28.60
CA ASN A 97 -3.16 -1.71 29.14
C ASN A 97 -3.28 -1.84 30.67
N LYS A 98 -4.23 -1.11 31.28
CA LYS A 98 -4.46 -1.12 32.72
C LYS A 98 -4.88 -2.50 33.28
N ASP A 99 -5.43 -3.35 32.44
CA ASP A 99 -5.88 -4.71 32.78
C ASP A 99 -4.78 -5.76 32.59
N GLY A 100 -3.55 -5.32 32.27
CA GLY A 100 -2.41 -6.20 32.02
C GLY A 100 -2.42 -6.88 30.65
N LEU A 101 -3.29 -6.46 29.72
CA LEU A 101 -3.42 -7.07 28.40
C LEU A 101 -2.65 -6.30 27.33
N PRO A 102 -2.00 -6.99 26.38
CA PRO A 102 -1.39 -6.37 25.22
C PRO A 102 -2.45 -5.64 24.38
N THR A 103 -2.16 -4.41 24.03
CA THR A 103 -3.01 -3.60 23.15
C THR A 103 -2.14 -2.67 22.30
N HIS A 104 -2.75 -1.95 21.38
CA HIS A 104 -2.03 -0.99 20.55
C HIS A 104 -2.85 0.27 20.31
N LYS A 105 -2.17 1.32 19.91
CA LYS A 105 -2.76 2.53 19.35
C LYS A 105 -1.99 2.98 18.12
N PHE A 106 -2.70 3.62 17.20
CA PHE A 106 -2.08 4.26 16.06
C PHE A 106 -1.85 5.73 16.37
N GLU A 107 -0.67 6.21 16.04
CA GLU A 107 -0.26 7.61 16.17
C GLU A 107 0.19 8.14 14.81
N SER A 108 -0.11 9.41 14.51
CA SER A 108 0.54 10.09 13.41
C SER A 108 1.92 10.59 13.87
N ARG A 109 2.88 10.63 12.95
CA ARG A 109 4.23 11.16 13.25
C ARG A 109 4.20 12.57 13.87
N ASN A 110 3.18 13.37 13.56
CA ASN A 110 3.11 14.78 13.93
C ASN A 110 2.19 15.07 15.12
N ASN A 111 1.73 14.07 15.88
CA ASN A 111 0.80 14.21 17.02
C ASN A 111 -0.49 15.03 16.73
N ILE A 112 -0.81 15.28 15.46
CA ILE A 112 -1.94 16.13 15.04
C ILE A 112 -3.21 15.31 14.79
N GLY A 113 -3.19 14.00 15.10
CA GLY A 113 -4.37 13.11 14.99
C GLY A 113 -4.86 12.83 13.57
N ARG A 114 -4.09 13.18 12.53
CA ARG A 114 -4.45 12.98 11.12
C ARG A 114 -3.50 11.98 10.46
N PHE A 115 -3.86 10.71 10.50
CA PHE A 115 -3.02 9.58 10.03
C PHE A 115 -2.69 9.56 8.55
N TYR A 116 -3.40 10.32 7.69
CA TYR A 116 -3.27 10.21 6.24
C TYR A 116 -3.00 11.54 5.54
N LEU A 117 -2.46 12.52 6.25
CA LEU A 117 -2.18 13.85 5.69
C LEU A 117 -1.27 13.82 4.47
N ASP A 118 -0.37 12.83 4.42
CA ASP A 118 0.64 12.75 3.38
C ASP A 118 0.25 11.84 2.21
N PHE A 119 -0.90 11.15 2.28
CA PHE A 119 -1.36 10.36 1.14
C PHE A 119 -1.67 11.26 -0.06
N LYS A 120 -1.02 10.97 -1.19
CA LYS A 120 -1.27 11.61 -2.47
C LYS A 120 -1.90 10.63 -3.44
N SER A 121 -3.16 10.90 -3.81
CA SER A 121 -3.85 10.11 -4.82
C SER A 121 -3.16 10.23 -6.18
N LEU A 122 -3.33 9.20 -7.02
CA LEU A 122 -2.84 9.23 -8.40
C LEU A 122 -3.50 10.38 -9.18
N THR A 123 -2.75 10.93 -10.12
CA THR A 123 -3.28 11.84 -11.15
C THR A 123 -3.75 11.04 -12.36
N LEU A 124 -4.65 11.61 -13.16
CA LEU A 124 -5.07 10.99 -14.43
C LEU A 124 -3.91 10.76 -15.38
N LYS A 125 -2.90 11.65 -15.42
CA LYS A 125 -1.67 11.48 -16.21
C LYS A 125 -0.91 10.22 -15.79
N GLN A 126 -0.76 10.00 -14.50
CA GLN A 126 -0.08 8.78 -13.99
C GLN A 126 -0.89 7.52 -14.28
N ALA A 127 -2.21 7.55 -14.11
CA ALA A 127 -3.06 6.41 -14.46
C ALA A 127 -2.96 6.05 -15.95
N ASN A 128 -2.97 7.04 -16.84
CA ASN A 128 -2.75 6.82 -18.27
C ASN A 128 -1.38 6.20 -18.56
N GLY A 129 -0.31 6.75 -17.96
CA GLY A 129 1.03 6.21 -18.15
C GLY A 129 1.20 4.78 -17.62
N VAL A 130 0.44 4.38 -16.61
CA VAL A 130 0.38 2.97 -16.15
C VAL A 130 -0.34 2.11 -17.19
N ILE A 131 -1.51 2.54 -17.67
CA ILE A 131 -2.31 1.82 -18.68
C ILE A 131 -1.51 1.59 -19.96
N GLU A 132 -0.71 2.56 -20.40
CA GLU A 132 0.14 2.50 -21.59
C GLU A 132 1.34 1.55 -21.44
N ARG A 133 1.88 1.43 -20.22
CA ARG A 133 3.07 0.61 -19.94
C ARG A 133 2.76 -0.84 -19.55
N ILE A 134 1.55 -1.10 -19.07
CA ILE A 134 1.12 -2.46 -18.70
C ILE A 134 0.87 -3.27 -19.97
N ASP A 135 1.65 -4.33 -20.19
CA ASP A 135 1.56 -5.28 -21.29
C ASP A 135 0.86 -6.60 -20.92
N PHE A 136 0.31 -6.68 -19.71
CA PHE A 136 -0.44 -7.82 -19.18
C PHE A 136 -1.84 -7.43 -18.69
N VAL A 137 -2.70 -8.42 -18.51
CA VAL A 137 -4.01 -8.24 -17.87
C VAL A 137 -3.96 -8.86 -16.47
N PRO A 138 -4.06 -8.06 -15.39
CA PRO A 138 -4.07 -8.62 -14.04
C PRO A 138 -5.35 -9.45 -13.82
N LYS A 139 -5.24 -10.54 -13.07
CA LYS A 139 -6.43 -11.28 -12.60
C LYS A 139 -7.28 -10.45 -11.66
N VAL A 140 -6.60 -9.65 -10.80
CA VAL A 140 -7.25 -8.82 -9.79
C VAL A 140 -6.71 -7.39 -9.87
N PHE A 141 -7.62 -6.42 -9.86
CA PHE A 141 -7.33 -5.03 -9.55
C PHE A 141 -7.95 -4.66 -8.21
N PHE A 142 -7.11 -4.35 -7.24
CA PHE A 142 -7.52 -3.95 -5.88
C PHE A 142 -7.39 -2.44 -5.70
N PHE A 143 -8.35 -1.82 -5.01
CA PHE A 143 -8.19 -0.44 -4.53
C PHE A 143 -8.96 -0.17 -3.24
N ASP A 144 -8.45 0.78 -2.43
CA ASP A 144 -9.01 1.18 -1.14
C ASP A 144 -9.26 2.69 -1.04
N ARG A 145 -9.03 3.42 -2.11
CA ARG A 145 -9.25 4.88 -2.21
C ARG A 145 -9.92 5.20 -3.53
N VAL A 146 -10.87 6.13 -3.48
CA VAL A 146 -11.60 6.57 -4.68
C VAL A 146 -11.04 7.89 -5.17
N SER A 147 -10.66 7.92 -6.45
CA SER A 147 -10.32 9.14 -7.19
C SER A 147 -10.61 8.92 -8.68
N PRO A 148 -10.74 9.99 -9.48
CA PRO A 148 -10.95 9.83 -10.92
C PRO A 148 -9.89 8.95 -11.60
N ALA A 149 -8.64 9.05 -11.18
CA ALA A 149 -7.53 8.25 -11.71
C ALA A 149 -7.67 6.76 -11.37
N ILE A 150 -8.01 6.45 -10.12
CA ILE A 150 -8.20 5.06 -9.67
C ILE A 150 -9.44 4.44 -10.30
N LEU A 151 -10.53 5.19 -10.42
CA LEU A 151 -11.74 4.73 -11.12
C LEU A 151 -11.45 4.45 -12.60
N LYS A 152 -10.64 5.27 -13.26
CA LYS A 152 -10.21 4.99 -14.64
C LYS A 152 -9.44 3.68 -14.74
N LEU A 153 -8.48 3.42 -13.85
CA LEU A 153 -7.77 2.14 -13.79
C LEU A 153 -8.74 0.97 -13.58
N ALA A 154 -9.65 1.10 -12.61
CA ALA A 154 -10.64 0.07 -12.29
C ALA A 154 -11.52 -0.27 -13.49
N THR A 155 -12.05 0.75 -14.20
CA THR A 155 -12.85 0.56 -15.41
C THR A 155 -12.03 -0.12 -16.50
N THR A 156 -10.81 0.38 -16.77
CA THR A 156 -9.94 -0.19 -17.82
C THR A 156 -9.60 -1.66 -17.55
N PHE A 157 -9.23 -2.01 -16.32
CA PHE A 157 -8.91 -3.42 -16.01
C PHE A 157 -10.14 -4.30 -15.99
N LYS A 158 -11.31 -3.80 -15.54
CA LYS A 158 -12.57 -4.52 -15.62
C LYS A 158 -12.96 -4.84 -17.06
N GLU A 159 -12.84 -3.87 -17.96
CA GLU A 159 -13.10 -4.06 -19.40
C GLU A 159 -12.16 -5.08 -20.05
N LYS A 160 -10.93 -5.19 -19.54
CA LYS A 160 -9.96 -6.20 -19.95
C LYS A 160 -10.18 -7.58 -19.30
N GLY A 161 -11.17 -7.74 -18.42
CA GLY A 161 -11.53 -9.02 -17.80
C GLY A 161 -11.00 -9.25 -16.39
N SER A 162 -10.39 -8.26 -15.75
CA SER A 162 -9.94 -8.37 -14.37
C SER A 162 -11.12 -8.37 -13.39
N VAL A 163 -10.97 -9.12 -12.28
CA VAL A 163 -11.84 -8.96 -11.11
C VAL A 163 -11.44 -7.68 -10.39
N VAL A 164 -12.39 -6.78 -10.19
CA VAL A 164 -12.15 -5.52 -9.48
C VAL A 164 -12.62 -5.65 -8.04
N PHE A 165 -11.70 -5.43 -7.12
CA PHE A 165 -11.94 -5.47 -5.68
C PHE A 165 -11.81 -4.08 -5.09
N PHE A 166 -12.88 -3.62 -4.42
CA PHE A 166 -12.87 -2.36 -3.69
C PHE A 166 -13.07 -2.60 -2.19
N GLU A 167 -12.13 -2.13 -1.39
CA GLU A 167 -12.26 -2.06 0.06
C GLU A 167 -12.45 -0.60 0.47
N PRO A 168 -13.67 -0.19 0.85
CA PRO A 168 -13.87 1.16 1.36
C PRO A 168 -13.11 1.32 2.67
N SER A 169 -12.18 2.28 2.72
CA SER A 169 -11.57 2.63 3.99
C SER A 169 -12.67 3.07 4.95
N SER A 170 -12.79 2.37 6.08
CA SER A 170 -13.63 2.84 7.17
C SER A 170 -13.21 4.28 7.47
N ARG A 171 -14.09 5.25 7.25
CA ARG A 171 -13.92 6.56 7.87
C ARG A 171 -13.94 6.25 9.36
N GLY A 172 -12.78 6.39 10.01
CA GLY A 172 -12.73 6.34 11.46
C GLY A 172 -13.89 7.19 11.96
N GLY A 173 -14.72 6.59 12.80
CA GLY A 173 -15.91 7.27 13.33
C GLY A 173 -15.54 8.63 13.90
N ASN A 174 -16.50 9.50 13.84
CA ASN A 174 -16.50 10.87 14.36
C ASN A 174 -15.81 11.02 15.70
#